data_19a672ba6b4af08994d6ce82a12e9ee8
#
_entry.id   19a672ba6b4af08994d6ce82a12e9ee8
#
_cell.length_a   1.000
_cell.length_b   1.000
_cell.length_c   1.000
_cell.angle_alpha   90.00
_cell.angle_beta   90.00
_cell.angle_gamma   90.00
#
_symmetry.space_group_name_H-M   'P 1'
#
loop_
_entity.id
_entity.type
_entity.pdbx_description
1 polymer ?
#
loop_
_entity_poly.entity_id
_entity_poly.type
_entity_poly.pdbx_seq_one_letter_code
_entity_poly.pdbx_strand_id
1 'polypeptide(L)'
;MALLAAWCAMRFGELAELRRGDIDLRTSRVKIRRGVVRVDGKFIVGPPKSDAGSRDVAIPPHLVPLVKDHLKKFTASGRDALLFPASADENLHMAPSTLYKVYYPARKAAGREDLRWHDLRHTGAVLAA
;
A
#
# COMPACT_ATOMS: atom_id res chain seq x y z
N MET A 1 -0.02 3.24 5.37
CA MET A 1 -0.29 3.14 3.92
C MET A 1 0.34 4.28 3.12
N ALA A 2 0.08 5.53 3.48
CA ALA A 2 0.64 6.69 2.76
C ALA A 2 2.17 6.70 2.71
N LEU A 3 2.84 6.31 3.80
CA LEU A 3 4.30 6.26 3.86
C LEU A 3 4.88 5.23 2.89
N LEU A 4 4.25 4.08 2.73
CA LEU A 4 4.67 3.09 1.73
C LEU A 4 4.43 3.59 0.31
N ALA A 5 3.34 4.30 0.06
CA ALA A 5 3.09 4.90 -1.25
C ALA A 5 4.17 5.92 -1.59
N ALA A 6 4.54 6.78 -0.63
CA ALA A 6 5.52 7.84 -0.84
C ALA A 6 6.96 7.30 -0.92
N TRP A 7 7.36 6.43 0.02
CA TRP A 7 8.75 5.98 0.12
C TRP A 7 9.08 4.78 -0.75
N CYS A 8 8.12 3.91 -1.01
CA CYS A 8 8.31 2.70 -1.82
C CYS A 8 7.72 2.83 -3.22
N ALA A 9 7.18 3.98 -3.57
CA ALA A 9 6.59 4.28 -4.89
C ALA A 9 5.55 3.24 -5.32
N MET A 10 4.69 2.82 -4.39
CA MET A 10 3.67 1.81 -4.65
C MET A 10 2.36 2.44 -5.14
N ARG A 11 1.73 1.75 -6.09
CA ARG A 11 0.39 2.12 -6.57
C ARG A 11 -0.67 1.68 -5.57
N PHE A 12 -1.82 2.34 -5.59
CA PHE A 12 -2.93 1.98 -4.69
C PHE A 12 -3.32 0.51 -4.81
N GLY A 13 -3.47 -0.02 -6.03
CA GLY A 13 -3.82 -1.43 -6.22
C GLY A 13 -2.79 -2.40 -5.67
N GLU A 14 -1.50 -2.05 -5.74
CA GLU A 14 -0.42 -2.83 -5.14
C GLU A 14 -0.50 -2.83 -3.62
N LEU A 15 -0.78 -1.67 -3.02
CA LEU A 15 -0.95 -1.54 -1.57
C LEU A 15 -2.19 -2.28 -1.07
N ALA A 16 -3.30 -2.18 -1.79
CA ALA A 16 -4.55 -2.83 -1.41
C ALA A 16 -4.47 -4.36 -1.47
N GLU A 17 -3.62 -4.90 -2.35
CA GLU A 17 -3.39 -6.35 -2.47
C GLU A 17 -2.22 -6.84 -1.61
N LEU A 18 -1.45 -5.95 -1.01
CA LEU A 18 -0.26 -6.32 -0.23
C LEU A 18 -0.64 -7.22 0.95
N ARG A 19 0.08 -8.34 1.07
CA ARG A 19 -0.19 -9.37 2.08
C ARG A 19 1.00 -9.51 3.02
N ARG A 20 0.74 -10.07 4.21
CA ARG A 20 1.78 -10.28 5.22
C ARG A 20 2.99 -11.02 4.64
N GLY A 21 2.77 -12.04 3.81
CA GLY A 21 3.85 -12.82 3.19
C GLY A 21 4.71 -12.05 2.19
N ASP A 22 4.26 -10.87 1.75
CA ASP A 22 5.02 -10.02 0.85
C ASP A 22 6.03 -9.12 1.59
N ILE A 23 5.94 -9.06 2.91
CA ILE A 23 6.87 -8.28 3.74
C ILE A 23 7.97 -9.21 4.26
N ASP A 24 9.20 -8.95 3.87
CA ASP A 24 10.37 -9.64 4.38
C ASP A 24 11.08 -8.72 5.37
N LEU A 25 10.84 -8.94 6.66
CA LEU A 25 11.45 -8.12 7.72
C LEU A 25 12.93 -8.45 7.92
N ARG A 26 13.37 -9.64 7.53
CA ARG A 26 14.76 -10.04 7.67
C ARG A 26 15.66 -9.25 6.74
N THR A 27 15.19 -8.99 5.51
CA THR A 27 15.93 -8.19 4.52
C THR A 27 15.38 -6.78 4.38
N SER A 28 14.32 -6.43 5.11
CA SER A 28 13.63 -5.14 5.06
C SER A 28 13.17 -4.79 3.63
N ARG A 29 12.45 -5.71 3.00
CA ARG A 29 11.96 -5.55 1.63
C ARG A 29 10.48 -5.82 1.52
N VAL A 30 9.84 -5.15 0.58
CA VAL A 30 8.47 -5.41 0.13
C VAL A 30 8.55 -6.09 -1.22
N LYS A 31 7.89 -7.23 -1.35
CA LYS A 31 7.79 -7.96 -2.62
C LYS A 31 6.53 -7.54 -3.34
N ILE A 32 6.65 -6.75 -4.40
CA ILE A 32 5.51 -6.27 -5.18
C ILE A 32 5.33 -7.22 -6.35
N ARG A 33 4.29 -8.07 -6.27
CA ARG A 33 4.03 -9.14 -7.24
C ARG A 33 2.65 -9.07 -7.87
N ARG A 34 1.71 -8.39 -7.23
CA ARG A 34 0.32 -8.35 -7.63
C ARG A 34 -0.26 -6.98 -7.40
N GLY A 35 -1.33 -6.68 -8.08
CA GLY A 35 -2.19 -5.54 -7.81
C GLY A 35 -3.64 -5.97 -7.87
N VAL A 36 -4.54 -5.17 -7.33
CA VAL A 36 -5.97 -5.38 -7.42
C VAL A 36 -6.62 -4.18 -8.10
N VAL A 37 -7.57 -4.45 -8.98
CA VAL A 37 -8.39 -3.43 -9.63
C VAL A 37 -9.85 -3.71 -9.31
N ARG A 38 -10.68 -2.68 -9.31
CA ARG A 38 -12.11 -2.81 -9.11
C ARG A 38 -12.81 -2.60 -10.46
N VAL A 39 -13.50 -3.64 -10.93
CA VAL A 39 -14.24 -3.63 -12.19
C VAL A 39 -15.66 -4.11 -11.92
N ASP A 40 -16.65 -3.30 -12.29
CA ASP A 40 -18.07 -3.61 -12.08
C ASP A 40 -18.39 -4.03 -10.63
N GLY A 41 -17.79 -3.32 -9.67
CA GLY A 41 -17.99 -3.59 -8.25
C GLY A 41 -17.23 -4.78 -7.70
N LYS A 42 -16.46 -5.48 -8.52
CA LYS A 42 -15.68 -6.67 -8.12
C LYS A 42 -14.20 -6.35 -8.08
N PHE A 43 -13.50 -6.94 -7.10
CA PHE A 43 -12.05 -6.84 -7.01
C PHE A 43 -11.40 -7.97 -7.80
N ILE A 44 -10.51 -7.60 -8.73
CA ILE A 44 -9.77 -8.54 -9.57
C ILE A 44 -8.29 -8.41 -9.26
N VAL A 45 -7.70 -9.49 -8.76
CA VAL A 45 -6.26 -9.58 -8.47
C VAL A 45 -5.54 -10.06 -9.73
N GLY A 46 -4.44 -9.40 -10.06
CA GLY A 46 -3.63 -9.79 -11.21
C GLY A 46 -2.19 -9.36 -11.05
N PRO A 47 -1.34 -9.68 -12.04
CA PRO A 47 0.04 -9.22 -12.05
C PRO A 47 0.09 -7.69 -12.18
N PRO A 48 1.23 -7.05 -11.86
CA PRO A 48 1.41 -5.63 -12.12
C PRO A 48 1.21 -5.32 -13.60
N LYS A 49 0.85 -4.08 -13.92
CA LYS A 49 0.54 -3.65 -15.29
C LYS A 49 1.65 -3.89 -16.31
N SER A 50 2.90 -4.05 -15.84
CA SER A 50 4.05 -4.35 -16.69
C SER A 50 4.99 -5.30 -15.96
N ASP A 51 5.85 -6.00 -16.70
CA ASP A 51 6.86 -6.88 -16.10
C ASP A 51 7.77 -6.11 -15.15
N ALA A 52 8.07 -4.86 -15.47
CA ALA A 52 8.85 -3.98 -14.60
C ALA A 52 8.12 -3.62 -13.30
N GLY A 53 6.80 -3.84 -13.22
CA GLY A 53 6.02 -3.64 -12.00
C GLY A 53 6.29 -4.71 -10.93
N SER A 54 6.68 -5.93 -11.33
CA SER A 54 7.06 -6.99 -10.39
C SER A 54 8.47 -6.69 -9.88
N ARG A 55 8.59 -6.38 -8.60
CA ARG A 55 9.86 -5.90 -8.05
C ARG A 55 9.93 -6.08 -6.53
N ASP A 56 11.15 -6.05 -6.01
CA ASP A 56 11.40 -5.96 -4.58
C ASP A 56 11.89 -4.55 -4.27
N VAL A 57 11.28 -3.91 -3.29
CA VAL A 57 11.60 -2.55 -2.89
C VAL A 57 12.10 -2.54 -1.45
N ALA A 58 13.24 -1.88 -1.20
CA ALA A 58 13.76 -1.75 0.14
C ALA A 58 12.85 -0.85 0.98
N ILE A 59 12.55 -1.28 2.20
CA ILE A 59 11.84 -0.47 3.18
C ILE A 59 12.87 0.43 3.86
N PRO A 60 12.73 1.77 3.82
CA PRO A 60 13.66 2.64 4.53
C PRO A 60 13.74 2.29 6.02
N PRO A 61 14.93 2.37 6.65
CA PRO A 61 15.08 1.96 8.05
C PRO A 61 14.12 2.63 9.02
N HIS A 62 13.77 3.89 8.79
CA HIS A 62 12.85 4.62 9.66
C HIS A 62 11.40 4.16 9.55
N LEU A 63 11.03 3.43 8.49
CA LEU A 63 9.69 2.86 8.32
C LEU A 63 9.58 1.44 8.87
N VAL A 64 10.69 0.72 9.05
CA VAL A 64 10.66 -0.67 9.52
C VAL A 64 9.91 -0.84 10.84
N PRO A 65 10.13 -0.01 11.89
CA PRO A 65 9.37 -0.13 13.13
C PRO A 65 7.88 0.09 12.93
N LEU A 66 7.49 1.01 12.04
CA LEU A 66 6.08 1.29 11.74
C LEU A 66 5.42 0.11 11.03
N VAL A 67 6.13 -0.52 10.10
CA VAL A 67 5.62 -1.72 9.40
C VAL A 67 5.47 -2.88 10.38
N LYS A 68 6.45 -3.11 11.23
CA LYS A 68 6.38 -4.15 12.28
C LYS A 68 5.17 -3.94 13.19
N ASP A 69 4.95 -2.71 13.64
CA ASP A 69 3.84 -2.36 14.51
C ASP A 69 2.50 -2.59 13.82
N HIS A 70 2.39 -2.19 12.54
CA HIS A 70 1.19 -2.42 11.73
C HIS A 70 0.88 -3.91 11.58
N LEU A 71 1.90 -4.72 11.28
CA LEU A 71 1.73 -6.18 11.15
C LEU A 71 1.26 -6.82 12.46
N LYS A 72 1.71 -6.29 13.60
CA LYS A 72 1.35 -6.80 14.91
C LYS A 72 -0.06 -6.40 15.32
N LYS A 73 -0.46 -5.15 15.09
CA LYS A 73 -1.70 -4.57 15.62
C LYS A 73 -2.88 -4.60 14.66
N PHE A 74 -2.64 -4.47 13.37
CA PHE A 74 -3.69 -4.22 12.38
C PHE A 74 -3.77 -5.26 11.26
N THR A 75 -2.90 -6.26 11.27
CA THR A 75 -2.88 -7.30 10.24
C THR A 75 -3.18 -8.65 10.90
N ALA A 76 -4.11 -9.41 10.31
CA ALA A 76 -4.39 -10.76 10.79
C ALA A 76 -3.16 -11.66 10.66
N SER A 77 -3.11 -12.75 11.44
CA SER A 77 -2.05 -13.73 11.33
C SER A 77 -2.22 -14.56 10.06
N GLY A 78 -1.15 -14.99 9.48
CA GLY A 78 -1.17 -15.77 8.25
C GLY A 78 -0.58 -15.01 7.07
N ARG A 79 0.05 -15.75 6.18
CA ARG A 79 0.80 -15.17 5.06
C ARG A 79 -0.09 -14.40 4.08
N ASP A 80 -1.35 -14.84 3.94
CA ASP A 80 -2.29 -14.26 2.99
C ASP A 80 -3.13 -13.11 3.57
N ALA A 81 -2.87 -12.71 4.81
CA ALA A 81 -3.57 -11.60 5.44
C ALA A 81 -3.22 -10.27 4.76
N LEU A 82 -4.25 -9.50 4.41
CA LEU A 82 -4.06 -8.18 3.80
C LEU A 82 -3.53 -7.18 4.84
N LEU A 83 -2.55 -6.36 4.45
CA LEU A 83 -2.05 -5.29 5.33
C LEU A 83 -3.07 -4.16 5.49
N PHE A 84 -3.79 -3.85 4.41
CA PHE A 84 -4.72 -2.72 4.36
C PHE A 84 -6.08 -3.18 3.85
N PRO A 85 -6.80 -4.00 4.65
CA PRO A 85 -8.10 -4.52 4.23
C PRO A 85 -9.19 -3.46 4.33
N ALA A 86 -10.39 -3.82 3.89
CA ALA A 86 -11.58 -3.02 4.14
C ALA A 86 -11.83 -2.94 5.65
N SER A 87 -12.37 -1.81 6.10
CA SER A 87 -12.60 -1.60 7.54
C SER A 87 -13.65 -2.53 8.15
N ALA A 88 -14.59 -3.00 7.34
CA ALA A 88 -15.69 -3.87 7.80
C ALA A 88 -15.34 -5.37 7.74
N ASP A 89 -14.36 -5.76 6.93
CA ASP A 89 -14.01 -7.17 6.74
C ASP A 89 -12.53 -7.29 6.37
N GLU A 90 -11.76 -7.98 7.22
CA GLU A 90 -10.31 -8.17 7.03
C GLU A 90 -9.96 -9.04 5.81
N ASN A 91 -10.92 -9.75 5.24
CA ASN A 91 -10.72 -10.58 4.06
C ASN A 91 -11.07 -9.85 2.75
N LEU A 92 -11.59 -8.64 2.82
CA LEU A 92 -11.95 -7.84 1.66
C LEU A 92 -10.94 -6.75 1.39
N HIS A 93 -10.70 -6.48 0.11
CA HIS A 93 -9.83 -5.37 -0.30
C HIS A 93 -10.47 -4.02 0.02
N MET A 94 -9.61 -3.04 0.31
CA MET A 94 -10.05 -1.66 0.54
C MET A 94 -10.49 -1.03 -0.78
N ALA A 95 -11.68 -0.44 -0.81
CA ALA A 95 -12.13 0.33 -1.96
C ALA A 95 -11.47 1.71 -1.98
N PRO A 96 -11.22 2.31 -3.16
CA PRO A 96 -10.67 3.66 -3.24
C PRO A 96 -11.48 4.70 -2.46
N SER A 97 -12.81 4.58 -2.45
CA SER A 97 -13.68 5.48 -1.69
C SER A 97 -13.41 5.44 -0.19
N THR A 98 -13.07 4.29 0.35
CA THR A 98 -12.72 4.13 1.76
C THR A 98 -11.42 4.89 2.08
N LEU A 99 -10.42 4.78 1.22
CA LEU A 99 -9.19 5.53 1.37
C LEU A 99 -9.43 7.03 1.33
N TYR A 100 -10.22 7.50 0.37
CA TYR A 100 -10.45 8.92 0.19
C TYR A 100 -11.21 9.56 1.35
N LYS A 101 -12.05 8.83 2.04
CA LYS A 101 -12.73 9.32 3.26
C LYS A 101 -11.74 9.74 4.36
N VAL A 102 -10.57 9.14 4.39
CA VAL A 102 -9.50 9.46 5.34
C VAL A 102 -8.49 10.43 4.73
N TYR A 103 -8.13 10.23 3.46
CA TYR A 103 -7.09 11.00 2.80
C TYR A 103 -7.50 12.46 2.56
N TYR A 104 -8.71 12.72 2.09
CA TYR A 104 -9.14 14.07 1.77
C TYR A 104 -9.15 14.99 3.01
N PRO A 105 -9.73 14.58 4.16
CA PRO A 105 -9.61 15.39 5.37
C PRO A 105 -8.16 15.58 5.82
N ALA A 106 -7.32 14.55 5.70
CA ALA A 106 -5.92 14.61 6.11
C ALA A 106 -5.13 15.62 5.28
N ARG A 107 -5.28 15.61 3.94
CA ARG A 107 -4.57 16.57 3.07
C ARG A 107 -5.05 18.00 3.29
N LYS A 108 -6.33 18.19 3.61
CA LYS A 108 -6.88 19.50 3.94
C LYS A 108 -6.28 20.01 5.24
N ALA A 109 -6.20 19.18 6.27
CA ALA A 109 -5.59 19.53 7.55
C ALA A 109 -4.10 19.88 7.39
N ALA A 110 -3.41 19.25 6.43
CA ALA A 110 -2.02 19.54 6.11
C ALA A 110 -1.82 20.77 5.19
N GLY A 111 -2.90 21.42 4.76
CA GLY A 111 -2.83 22.54 3.83
C GLY A 111 -2.44 22.15 2.40
N ARG A 112 -2.66 20.92 2.03
CA ARG A 112 -2.25 20.36 0.73
C ARG A 112 -3.42 19.72 0.00
N GLU A 113 -4.49 20.48 -0.20
CA GLU A 113 -5.66 20.01 -0.93
C GLU A 113 -5.37 19.70 -2.42
N ASP A 114 -4.27 20.23 -2.95
CA ASP A 114 -3.76 19.96 -4.29
C ASP A 114 -3.16 18.56 -4.44
N LEU A 115 -2.76 17.92 -3.34
CA LEU A 115 -2.01 16.66 -3.37
C LEU A 115 -2.93 15.47 -3.61
N ARG A 116 -2.81 14.82 -4.76
CA ARG A 116 -3.53 13.60 -5.07
C ARG A 116 -2.80 12.41 -4.48
N TRP A 117 -3.52 11.32 -4.22
CA TRP A 117 -2.90 10.09 -3.71
C TRP A 117 -1.76 9.60 -4.61
N HIS A 118 -1.98 9.63 -5.93
CA HIS A 118 -0.97 9.21 -6.90
C HIS A 118 0.32 10.04 -6.85
N ASP A 119 0.23 11.28 -6.40
CA ASP A 119 1.41 12.16 -6.27
C ASP A 119 2.37 11.67 -5.19
N LEU A 120 1.88 10.92 -4.19
CA LEU A 120 2.73 10.30 -3.16
C LEU A 120 3.70 9.29 -3.77
N ARG A 121 3.22 8.48 -4.72
CA ARG A 121 4.05 7.53 -5.45
C ARG A 121 5.13 8.26 -6.27
N HIS A 122 4.76 9.38 -6.88
CA HIS A 122 5.69 10.21 -7.66
C HIS A 122 6.81 10.74 -6.77
N THR A 123 6.49 11.18 -5.56
CA THR A 123 7.46 11.61 -4.56
C THR A 123 8.46 10.50 -4.25
N GLY A 124 7.98 9.27 -4.07
CA GLY A 124 8.84 8.11 -3.82
C GLY A 124 9.81 7.85 -4.97
N ALA A 125 9.36 7.96 -6.21
CA ALA A 125 10.20 7.79 -7.38
C ALA A 125 11.32 8.85 -7.45
N VAL A 126 11.03 10.08 -7.08
CA VAL A 126 12.03 11.16 -7.02
C VAL A 126 13.05 10.90 -5.91
N LEU A 127 12.59 10.47 -4.73
CA LEU A 127 13.46 10.19 -3.60
C LEU A 127 14.38 9.00 -3.84
N ALA A 128 13.95 8.04 -4.65
CA ALA A 128 14.74 6.85 -4.97
C ALA A 128 15.74 7.07 -6.11
N ALA A 129 15.63 8.17 -6.80
CA ALA A 129 16.48 8.48 -7.95
C ALA A 129 17.91 8.85 -7.53
#